data_cb307de391773a0e8363a257ccd4fb37
#
_entry.id   cb307de391773a0e8363a257ccd4fb37
#
_cell.length_a   1.000
_cell.length_b   1.000
_cell.length_c   1.000
_cell.angle_alpha   90.00
_cell.angle_beta   90.00
_cell.angle_gamma   90.00
#
_symmetry.space_group_name_H-M   'P 1'
#
loop_
_entity.id
_entity.type
_entity.pdbx_description
1 polymer ?
#
loop_
_entity_poly.entity_id
_entity_poly.type
_entity_poly.pdbx_seq_one_letter_code
_entity_poly.pdbx_strand_id
1 'polypeptide(L)'
;MPHADLKYSNDLTLNASTILTSIEMVIQTHDPGSGNCKGRAYPTAEFHHTHLLVEISMLPKAHRDTAFMAALSADLETTIKAYLSQPCSFSLMISFSSENYITNRFEP
;
A
#
# COMPACT_ATOMS: atom_id res chain seq x y z
N MET A 1 -0.44 5.21 12.05
CA MET A 1 0.60 4.58 11.22
C MET A 1 -0.04 3.85 10.06
N PRO A 2 0.40 4.10 8.82
CA PRO A 2 -0.10 3.35 7.68
C PRO A 2 0.41 1.90 7.67
N HIS A 3 -0.39 1.04 7.07
CA HIS A 3 -0.04 -0.34 6.76
C HIS A 3 -0.24 -0.58 5.27
N ALA A 4 0.61 -1.41 4.66
CA ALA A 4 0.48 -1.78 3.26
C ALA A 4 0.67 -3.28 3.10
N ASP A 5 -0.27 -3.93 2.43
CA ASP A 5 -0.20 -5.33 2.05
C ASP A 5 -0.10 -5.46 0.54
N LEU A 6 0.86 -6.24 0.08
CA LEU A 6 0.94 -6.68 -1.30
C LEU A 6 0.52 -8.14 -1.34
N LYS A 7 -0.61 -8.42 -2.00
CA LYS A 7 -1.10 -9.79 -2.21
C LYS A 7 -1.08 -10.08 -3.70
N TYR A 8 -0.33 -11.09 -4.12
CA TYR A 8 -0.12 -11.28 -5.54
C TYR A 8 0.09 -12.75 -5.92
N SER A 9 -0.26 -13.06 -7.16
CA SER A 9 0.01 -14.37 -7.75
C SER A 9 1.52 -14.55 -7.93
N ASN A 10 2.05 -15.70 -7.55
CA ASN A 10 3.51 -15.91 -7.54
C ASN A 10 4.12 -16.09 -8.94
N ASP A 11 3.31 -16.06 -10.00
CA ASP A 11 3.80 -15.98 -11.38
C ASP A 11 4.26 -14.55 -11.75
N LEU A 12 3.97 -13.56 -10.91
CA LEU A 12 4.56 -12.22 -11.04
C LEU A 12 5.97 -12.19 -10.46
N THR A 13 6.92 -11.75 -11.27
CA THR A 13 8.28 -11.44 -10.81
C THR A 13 8.33 -9.98 -10.42
N LEU A 14 8.37 -9.69 -9.13
CA LEU A 14 8.45 -8.32 -8.63
C LEU A 14 9.35 -8.23 -7.41
N ASN A 15 9.92 -7.06 -7.20
CA ASN A 15 10.70 -6.77 -5.99
C ASN A 15 9.78 -6.13 -4.95
N ALA A 16 9.20 -6.97 -4.10
CA ALA A 16 8.23 -6.53 -3.09
C ALA A 16 8.82 -5.49 -2.12
N SER A 17 10.07 -5.68 -1.70
CA SER A 17 10.74 -4.75 -0.78
C SER A 17 10.87 -3.35 -1.39
N THR A 18 11.25 -3.26 -2.65
CA THR A 18 11.36 -1.98 -3.37
C THR A 18 9.99 -1.31 -3.51
N ILE A 19 8.96 -2.08 -3.83
CA ILE A 19 7.59 -1.56 -3.95
C ILE A 19 7.11 -1.01 -2.60
N LEU A 20 7.33 -1.74 -1.51
CA LEU A 20 6.95 -1.30 -0.17
C LEU A 20 7.67 -0.02 0.25
N THR A 21 8.96 0.09 -0.04
CA THR A 21 9.73 1.32 0.21
C THR A 21 9.16 2.50 -0.58
N SER A 22 8.81 2.27 -1.85
CA SER A 22 8.24 3.31 -2.70
C SER A 22 6.86 3.75 -2.21
N ILE A 23 6.03 2.83 -1.74
CA ILE A 23 4.72 3.16 -1.14
C ILE A 23 4.92 4.09 0.06
N GLU A 24 5.83 3.76 0.96
CA GLU A 24 6.13 4.59 2.12
C GLU A 24 6.58 5.99 1.70
N MET A 25 7.48 6.10 0.72
CA MET A 25 7.97 7.37 0.22
C MET A 25 6.85 8.22 -0.38
N VAL A 26 5.96 7.64 -1.16
CA VAL A 26 4.83 8.35 -1.74
C VAL A 26 3.90 8.87 -0.66
N ILE A 27 3.55 8.03 0.32
CA ILE A 27 2.69 8.44 1.44
C ILE A 27 3.33 9.60 2.20
N GLN A 28 4.61 9.51 2.53
CA GLN A 28 5.32 10.56 3.25
C GLN A 28 5.45 11.87 2.45
N THR A 29 5.55 11.77 1.13
CA THR A 29 5.59 12.95 0.26
C THR A 29 4.25 13.70 0.31
N HIS A 30 3.13 12.98 0.27
CA HIS A 30 1.80 13.58 0.38
C HIS A 30 1.44 14.00 1.80
N ASP A 31 1.97 13.30 2.80
CA ASP A 31 1.63 13.51 4.20
C ASP A 31 2.89 13.33 5.07
N PRO A 32 3.71 14.39 5.25
CA PRO A 32 4.96 14.28 6.00
C PRO A 32 4.79 13.82 7.45
N GLY A 33 3.61 13.99 8.03
CA GLY A 33 3.30 13.56 9.39
C GLY A 33 2.81 12.12 9.51
N SER A 34 2.79 11.35 8.41
CA SER A 34 2.21 10.00 8.43
C SER A 34 3.02 8.98 9.24
N GLY A 35 4.31 9.20 9.41
CA GLY A 35 5.20 8.24 10.06
C GLY A 35 5.61 7.09 9.15
N ASN A 36 6.14 6.02 9.75
CA ASN A 36 6.55 4.84 9.02
C ASN A 36 5.34 4.05 8.52
N CYS A 37 5.45 3.47 7.33
CA CYS A 37 4.46 2.55 6.79
C CYS A 37 4.92 1.11 7.06
N LYS A 38 4.14 0.35 7.80
CA LYS A 38 4.42 -1.07 8.04
C LYS A 38 3.91 -1.88 6.85
N GLY A 39 4.81 -2.49 6.11
CA GLY A 39 4.48 -3.19 4.89
C GLY A 39 4.85 -4.67 4.93
N ARG A 40 4.12 -5.48 4.17
CA ARG A 40 4.35 -6.90 4.01
C ARG A 40 3.88 -7.40 2.66
N ALA A 41 4.42 -8.53 2.24
CA ALA A 41 4.11 -9.10 0.95
C ALA A 41 3.68 -10.56 1.11
N TYR A 42 2.63 -10.93 0.39
CA TYR A 42 2.04 -12.26 0.42
C TYR A 42 1.98 -12.82 -1.01
N PRO A 43 3.03 -13.49 -1.49
CA PRO A 43 2.92 -14.24 -2.73
C PRO A 43 2.06 -15.47 -2.51
N THR A 44 1.18 -15.80 -3.47
CA THR A 44 0.33 -16.98 -3.38
C THR A 44 0.58 -17.92 -4.55
N ALA A 45 0.62 -19.23 -4.24
CA ALA A 45 0.76 -20.27 -5.27
C ALA A 45 -0.60 -20.70 -5.85
N GLU A 46 -1.69 -20.53 -5.10
CA GLU A 46 -3.03 -20.84 -5.56
C GLU A 46 -3.77 -19.55 -5.88
N PHE A 47 -4.08 -19.35 -7.15
CA PHE A 47 -4.70 -18.13 -7.61
C PHE A 47 -5.51 -18.36 -8.90
N HIS A 48 -6.44 -17.47 -9.15
CA HIS A 48 -7.10 -17.31 -10.44
C HIS A 48 -6.65 -16.00 -11.05
N HIS A 49 -6.12 -16.04 -12.27
CA HIS A 49 -5.60 -14.88 -13.01
C HIS A 49 -4.38 -14.24 -12.34
N THR A 50 -3.43 -13.85 -13.17
CA THR A 50 -2.26 -13.09 -12.71
C THR A 50 -2.68 -11.74 -12.20
N HIS A 51 -2.35 -11.42 -10.94
CA HIS A 51 -2.83 -10.18 -10.32
C HIS A 51 -1.92 -9.70 -9.20
N LEU A 52 -2.05 -8.39 -8.93
CA LEU A 52 -1.52 -7.74 -7.74
C LEU A 52 -2.65 -6.94 -7.08
N LEU A 53 -2.90 -7.22 -5.81
CA LEU A 53 -3.80 -6.44 -4.97
C LEU A 53 -2.96 -5.71 -3.92
N VAL A 54 -3.06 -4.39 -3.90
CA VAL A 54 -2.41 -3.55 -2.90
C VAL A 54 -3.48 -3.01 -1.97
N GLU A 55 -3.35 -3.31 -0.69
CA GLU A 55 -4.27 -2.83 0.34
C GLU A 55 -3.50 -1.95 1.32
N ILE A 56 -3.93 -0.71 1.47
CA ILE A 56 -3.32 0.27 2.37
C ILE A 56 -4.38 0.72 3.36
N SER A 57 -4.00 0.79 4.64
CA SER A 57 -4.84 1.36 5.69
C SER A 57 -4.10 2.48 6.38
N MET A 58 -4.84 3.50 6.80
CA MET A 58 -4.28 4.66 7.51
C MET A 58 -5.33 5.25 8.43
N LEU A 59 -4.87 6.05 9.40
CA LEU A 59 -5.77 6.74 10.31
C LEU A 59 -6.58 7.80 9.57
N PRO A 60 -7.87 7.96 9.90
CA PRO A 60 -8.62 9.11 9.43
C PRO A 60 -8.06 10.39 10.07
N LYS A 61 -7.87 11.42 9.26
CA LYS A 61 -7.42 12.75 9.69
C LYS A 61 -8.16 13.79 8.85
N ALA A 62 -8.38 14.99 9.42
CA ALA A 62 -9.16 16.02 8.76
C ALA A 62 -8.64 16.40 7.38
N HIS A 63 -7.31 16.43 7.17
CA HIS A 63 -6.71 16.77 5.88
C HIS A 63 -6.75 15.63 4.86
N ARG A 64 -7.08 14.42 5.28
CA ARG A 64 -7.20 13.25 4.38
C ARG A 64 -8.61 13.19 3.80
N ASP A 65 -8.97 14.23 3.08
CA ASP A 65 -10.26 14.39 2.42
C ASP A 65 -10.29 13.68 1.06
N THR A 66 -11.39 13.80 0.34
CA THR A 66 -11.58 13.15 -0.96
C THR A 66 -10.51 13.56 -1.97
N ALA A 67 -10.16 14.84 -2.04
CA ALA A 67 -9.16 15.34 -2.98
C ALA A 67 -7.76 14.81 -2.63
N PHE A 68 -7.41 14.80 -1.34
CA PHE A 68 -6.14 14.23 -0.87
C PHE A 68 -6.04 12.74 -1.23
N MET A 69 -7.10 11.98 -0.94
CA MET A 69 -7.11 10.54 -1.20
C MET A 69 -7.05 10.22 -2.68
N ALA A 70 -7.69 11.01 -3.53
CA ALA A 70 -7.64 10.84 -4.98
C ALA A 70 -6.23 11.08 -5.53
N ALA A 71 -5.56 12.14 -5.08
CA ALA A 71 -4.18 12.46 -5.49
C ALA A 71 -3.20 11.38 -5.02
N LEU A 72 -3.33 10.92 -3.78
CA LEU A 72 -2.50 9.86 -3.23
C LEU A 72 -2.68 8.56 -4.01
N SER A 73 -3.93 8.16 -4.28
CA SER A 73 -4.24 6.94 -5.02
C SER A 73 -3.65 6.97 -6.42
N ALA A 74 -3.78 8.10 -7.13
CA ALA A 74 -3.26 8.24 -8.48
C ALA A 74 -1.72 8.12 -8.51
N ASP A 75 -1.04 8.75 -7.56
CA ASP A 75 0.42 8.70 -7.47
C ASP A 75 0.91 7.30 -7.10
N LEU A 76 0.24 6.64 -6.15
CA LEU A 76 0.55 5.26 -5.79
C LEU A 76 0.38 4.31 -6.97
N GLU A 77 -0.71 4.43 -7.71
CA GLU A 77 -0.94 3.59 -8.89
C GLU A 77 0.20 3.76 -9.90
N THR A 78 0.53 4.98 -10.26
CA THR A 78 1.60 5.27 -11.21
C THR A 78 2.95 4.73 -10.72
N THR A 79 3.28 4.97 -9.46
CA THR A 79 4.54 4.55 -8.86
C THR A 79 4.68 3.04 -8.82
N ILE A 80 3.65 2.33 -8.37
CA ILE A 80 3.69 0.87 -8.26
C ILE A 80 3.77 0.23 -9.65
N LYS A 81 2.96 0.70 -10.60
CA LYS A 81 2.95 0.15 -11.98
C LYS A 81 4.30 0.29 -12.67
N ALA A 82 5.10 1.30 -12.31
CA ALA A 82 6.45 1.47 -12.86
C ALA A 82 7.39 0.30 -12.52
N TYR A 83 7.10 -0.46 -11.47
CA TYR A 83 7.87 -1.64 -11.08
C TYR A 83 7.33 -2.95 -11.65
N LEU A 84 6.21 -2.91 -12.36
CA LEU A 84 5.61 -4.12 -12.94
C LEU A 84 6.12 -4.31 -14.36
N SER A 85 6.58 -5.51 -14.68
CA SER A 85 7.13 -5.88 -16.00
C SER A 85 6.26 -6.87 -16.76
N GLN A 86 5.14 -7.28 -16.19
CA GLN A 86 4.26 -8.30 -16.75
C GLN A 86 2.83 -7.80 -16.79
N PRO A 87 2.04 -8.18 -17.81
CA PRO A 87 0.60 -7.90 -17.77
C PRO A 87 -0.05 -8.59 -16.58
N CYS A 88 -0.89 -7.86 -15.85
CA CYS A 88 -1.61 -8.40 -14.72
C CYS A 88 -2.83 -7.53 -14.39
N SER A 89 -3.79 -8.12 -13.70
CA SER A 89 -4.84 -7.33 -13.08
C SER A 89 -4.26 -6.59 -11.88
N PHE A 90 -4.53 -5.28 -11.79
CA PHE A 90 -4.03 -4.43 -10.71
C PHE A 90 -5.21 -3.86 -9.93
N SER A 91 -5.13 -3.97 -8.61
CA SER A 91 -6.10 -3.34 -7.72
C SER A 91 -5.38 -2.64 -6.58
N LEU A 92 -5.85 -1.45 -6.26
CA LEU A 92 -5.35 -0.66 -5.13
C LEU A 92 -6.53 -0.17 -4.32
N MET A 93 -6.53 -0.48 -3.03
CA MET A 93 -7.55 -0.03 -2.10
C MET A 93 -6.91 0.64 -0.90
N ILE A 94 -7.37 1.84 -0.58
CA ILE A 94 -6.96 2.57 0.61
C ILE A 94 -8.18 2.72 1.51
N SER A 95 -8.04 2.28 2.77
CA SER A 95 -9.11 2.39 3.76
C SER A 95 -8.61 3.12 5.01
N PHE A 96 -9.53 3.68 5.75
CA PHE A 96 -9.22 4.25 7.08
C PHE A 96 -9.36 3.18 8.15
N SER A 97 -8.46 3.23 9.15
CA SER A 97 -8.55 2.37 10.32
C SER A 97 -9.82 2.69 11.11
N SER A 98 -10.38 1.66 11.77
CA SER A 98 -11.55 1.87 12.62
C SER A 98 -11.18 2.67 13.88
N GLU A 99 -12.20 3.19 14.57
CA GLU A 99 -12.00 3.88 15.84
C GLU A 99 -11.46 2.96 16.94
N ASN A 100 -11.55 1.65 16.76
CA ASN A 100 -11.05 0.64 17.69
C ASN A 100 -9.65 0.15 17.28
N TYR A 101 -8.82 1.04 16.80
CA TYR A 101 -7.47 0.76 16.34
C TYR A 101 -6.46 1.18 17.40
N ILE A 102 -5.59 0.25 17.80
CA ILE A 102 -4.53 0.50 18.77
C ILE A 102 -3.19 0.29 18.10
N THR A 103 -2.33 1.30 18.13
CA THR A 103 -0.97 1.22 17.61
C THR A 103 -0.01 1.89 18.56
N ASN A 104 1.07 1.23 18.88
CA ASN A 104 2.13 1.76 19.74
C ASN A 104 3.39 0.93 19.55
N ARG A 105 4.45 1.31 20.23
CA ARG A 105 5.69 0.56 20.26
C ARG A 105 5.73 -0.31 21.51
N PHE A 106 6.02 -1.59 21.32
CA PHE A 106 6.29 -2.51 22.44
C PHE A 106 7.79 -2.56 22.71
N GLU A 107 8.16 -2.43 23.97
CA GLU A 107 9.52 -2.64 24.46
C GLU A 107 9.44 -3.49 25.72
N PRO A 108 10.12 -4.66 25.77
CA PRO A 108 10.08 -5.55 26.93
C PRO A 108 10.81 -4.99 28.13
#